data_12ab2912e835a8a94afe60a78d21b288
#
_entry.id   12ab2912e835a8a94afe60a78d21b288
#
_cell.length_a   1.000
_cell.length_b   1.000
_cell.length_c   1.000
_cell.angle_alpha   90.00
_cell.angle_beta   90.00
_cell.angle_gamma   90.00
#
_symmetry.space_group_name_H-M   'P 1'
#
loop_
_entity.id
_entity.type
_entity.pdbx_description
1 polymer ?
#
loop_
_entity_poly.entity_id
_entity_poly.type
_entity_poly.pdbx_seq_one_letter_code
_entity_poly.pdbx_strand_id
1 'polypeptide(L)'
;METIFTWYGHATHGLKVGESRLLIDPYFSGNPAATLKPEQVSADYILITHGHGDHIGDTVSIAKRTGALCISNAEISTWLRNKGLKTHAQHIGGGYHYPFGYLKLTQALHGSSLPDGSYGGNPAGFLLTTPDEKKIYIAGDTGLFGDMQLIGDEGLDLAVIPIGDNYTMGPEDAIIAVKLLRPKRVVPVHYNTWELIAQDPQAWKDRVEAETDAEVIILKPGESLSL
;
A
#
# COMPACT_ATOMS: atom_id res chain seq x y z
N MET A 1 6.57 -20.52 3.49
CA MET A 1 6.53 -19.90 2.12
C MET A 1 7.32 -18.62 2.16
N GLU A 2 8.04 -18.26 1.09
CA GLU A 2 8.80 -17.00 1.08
C GLU A 2 7.85 -15.83 0.81
N THR A 3 7.88 -14.81 1.67
CA THR A 3 7.15 -13.55 1.50
C THR A 3 8.15 -12.40 1.53
N ILE A 4 8.21 -11.62 0.43
CA ILE A 4 9.16 -10.51 0.27
C ILE A 4 8.39 -9.24 -0.04
N PHE A 5 8.54 -8.23 0.80
CA PHE A 5 8.08 -6.87 0.54
C PHE A 5 9.21 -6.06 -0.10
N THR A 6 8.90 -5.27 -1.13
CA THR A 6 9.85 -4.35 -1.79
C THR A 6 9.24 -2.96 -1.85
N TRP A 7 9.97 -1.94 -1.42
CA TRP A 7 9.54 -0.56 -1.60
C TRP A 7 10.16 0.04 -2.88
N TYR A 8 9.34 0.56 -3.79
CA TYR A 8 9.79 1.18 -5.04
C TYR A 8 9.82 2.71 -5.00
N GLY A 9 9.57 3.30 -3.83
CA GLY A 9 9.45 4.74 -3.63
C GLY A 9 8.00 5.21 -3.57
N HIS A 10 7.76 6.32 -2.89
CA HIS A 10 6.44 6.89 -2.61
C HIS A 10 5.53 5.86 -1.92
N ALA A 11 4.38 5.55 -2.50
CA ALA A 11 3.46 4.52 -2.04
C ALA A 11 3.46 3.27 -2.94
N THR A 12 4.46 3.11 -3.80
CA THR A 12 4.56 1.96 -4.71
C THR A 12 5.28 0.81 -4.05
N HIS A 13 4.62 -0.36 -4.00
CA HIS A 13 5.17 -1.55 -3.34
C HIS A 13 5.08 -2.78 -4.22
N GLY A 14 6.06 -3.67 -4.10
CA GLY A 14 5.99 -5.04 -4.55
C GLY A 14 5.78 -5.97 -3.36
N LEU A 15 4.98 -7.01 -3.53
CA LEU A 15 4.86 -8.10 -2.56
C LEU A 15 4.89 -9.44 -3.32
N LYS A 16 5.96 -10.21 -3.10
CA LYS A 16 6.04 -11.59 -3.56
C LYS A 16 5.55 -12.51 -2.46
N VAL A 17 4.57 -13.36 -2.75
CA VAL A 17 4.05 -14.38 -1.83
C VAL A 17 4.11 -15.72 -2.55
N GLY A 18 5.10 -16.54 -2.21
CA GLY A 18 5.42 -17.73 -2.99
C GLY A 18 5.71 -17.37 -4.46
N GLU A 19 4.91 -17.91 -5.39
CA GLU A 19 5.05 -17.63 -6.82
C GLU A 19 4.26 -16.39 -7.27
N SER A 20 3.34 -15.86 -6.44
CA SER A 20 2.49 -14.73 -6.79
C SER A 20 3.22 -13.40 -6.62
N ARG A 21 3.19 -12.56 -7.66
CA ARG A 21 3.77 -11.22 -7.67
C ARG A 21 2.66 -10.18 -7.63
N LEU A 22 2.55 -9.50 -6.50
CA LEU A 22 1.62 -8.41 -6.29
C LEU A 22 2.35 -7.07 -6.46
N LEU A 23 1.72 -6.14 -7.14
CA LEU A 23 2.16 -4.76 -7.26
C LEU A 23 1.08 -3.86 -6.69
N ILE A 24 1.45 -2.98 -5.77
CA ILE A 24 0.51 -2.10 -5.07
C ILE A 24 0.81 -0.67 -5.48
N ASP A 25 -0.23 0.06 -5.89
CA ASP A 25 -0.19 1.48 -6.27
C ASP A 25 0.99 1.82 -7.21
N PRO A 26 0.99 1.31 -8.47
CA PRO A 26 2.14 1.37 -9.36
C PRO A 26 2.36 2.76 -9.95
N TYR A 27 3.01 3.63 -9.22
CA TYR A 27 3.42 4.95 -9.67
C TYR A 27 4.94 4.97 -9.93
N PHE A 28 5.36 4.72 -11.17
CA PHE A 28 6.75 4.76 -11.64
C PHE A 28 7.00 5.97 -12.54
N SER A 29 6.12 6.19 -13.53
CA SER A 29 6.20 7.35 -14.42
C SER A 29 5.90 8.63 -13.66
N GLY A 30 6.87 9.55 -13.62
CA GLY A 30 6.75 10.79 -12.87
C GLY A 30 7.10 10.71 -11.37
N ASN A 31 7.41 9.53 -10.86
CA ASN A 31 7.91 9.35 -9.50
C ASN A 31 9.43 9.58 -9.45
N PRO A 32 9.92 10.67 -8.82
CA PRO A 32 11.36 10.99 -8.80
C PRO A 32 12.17 9.98 -7.97
N ALA A 33 11.52 9.22 -7.08
CA ALA A 33 12.17 8.21 -6.27
C ALA A 33 12.20 6.81 -6.94
N ALA A 34 11.48 6.61 -8.06
CA ALA A 34 11.42 5.31 -8.71
C ALA A 34 12.77 4.91 -9.31
N THR A 35 13.21 3.67 -9.01
CA THR A 35 14.44 3.09 -9.54
C THR A 35 14.20 2.21 -10.77
N LEU A 36 12.94 1.94 -11.09
CA LEU A 36 12.50 1.11 -12.22
C LEU A 36 11.54 1.89 -13.12
N LYS A 37 11.45 1.46 -14.37
CA LYS A 37 10.42 1.92 -15.33
C LYS A 37 9.24 0.93 -15.36
N PRO A 38 8.02 1.37 -15.72
CA PRO A 38 6.86 0.48 -15.80
C PRO A 38 7.07 -0.77 -16.67
N GLU A 39 7.89 -0.66 -17.73
CA GLU A 39 8.19 -1.75 -18.67
C GLU A 39 9.02 -2.88 -18.05
N GLN A 40 9.75 -2.58 -16.97
CA GLN A 40 10.65 -3.52 -16.28
C GLN A 40 9.93 -4.32 -15.18
N VAL A 41 8.72 -3.89 -14.78
CA VAL A 41 7.99 -4.48 -13.65
C VAL A 41 7.09 -5.63 -14.14
N SER A 42 7.07 -6.74 -13.42
CA SER A 42 6.16 -7.86 -13.65
C SER A 42 5.19 -7.99 -12.49
N ALA A 43 3.91 -8.25 -12.79
CA ALA A 43 2.88 -8.50 -11.80
C ALA A 43 1.87 -9.53 -12.29
N ASP A 44 1.39 -10.38 -11.39
CA ASP A 44 0.26 -11.27 -11.59
C ASP A 44 -1.04 -10.60 -11.08
N TYR A 45 -0.88 -9.73 -10.07
CA TYR A 45 -1.94 -8.94 -9.44
C TYR A 45 -1.50 -7.51 -9.26
N ILE A 46 -2.42 -6.55 -9.49
CA ILE A 46 -2.22 -5.14 -9.18
C ILE A 46 -3.32 -4.71 -8.22
N LEU A 47 -2.92 -4.26 -7.04
CA LEU A 47 -3.81 -3.75 -6.00
C LEU A 47 -3.79 -2.23 -6.01
N ILE A 48 -4.94 -1.58 -6.02
CA ILE A 48 -5.05 -0.12 -6.06
C ILE A 48 -5.84 0.34 -4.84
N THR A 49 -5.21 1.14 -3.98
CA THR A 49 -5.81 1.66 -2.75
C THR A 49 -6.88 2.70 -3.05
N HIS A 50 -6.57 3.63 -3.95
CA HIS A 50 -7.47 4.72 -4.34
C HIS A 50 -7.11 5.31 -5.72
N GLY A 51 -7.92 6.26 -6.21
CA GLY A 51 -7.88 6.71 -7.61
C GLY A 51 -6.88 7.82 -7.94
N HIS A 52 -6.14 8.39 -6.98
CA HIS A 52 -5.20 9.47 -7.26
C HIS A 52 -4.08 9.05 -8.22
N GLY A 53 -3.57 10.01 -9.00
CA GLY A 53 -2.62 9.74 -10.08
C GLY A 53 -1.31 9.11 -9.64
N ASP A 54 -0.84 9.44 -8.44
CA ASP A 54 0.35 8.89 -7.79
C ASP A 54 0.14 7.51 -7.14
N HIS A 55 -1.06 6.91 -7.29
CA HIS A 55 -1.40 5.54 -6.88
C HIS A 55 -1.88 4.69 -8.05
N ILE A 56 -2.92 5.13 -8.77
CA ILE A 56 -3.39 4.38 -9.95
C ILE A 56 -2.36 4.37 -11.07
N GLY A 57 -1.56 5.42 -11.17
CA GLY A 57 -0.33 5.58 -11.97
C GLY A 57 -0.29 4.77 -13.26
N ASP A 58 0.70 3.88 -13.34
CA ASP A 58 0.98 3.05 -14.51
C ASP A 58 0.15 1.75 -14.58
N THR A 59 -0.89 1.60 -13.74
CA THR A 59 -1.75 0.40 -13.68
C THR A 59 -2.19 -0.07 -15.05
N VAL A 60 -2.68 0.84 -15.90
CA VAL A 60 -3.24 0.48 -17.21
C VAL A 60 -2.17 -0.10 -18.14
N SER A 61 -1.00 0.52 -18.22
CA SER A 61 0.10 0.07 -19.09
C SER A 61 0.67 -1.26 -18.62
N ILE A 62 0.91 -1.40 -17.31
CA ILE A 62 1.46 -2.62 -16.72
C ILE A 62 0.47 -3.78 -16.86
N ALA A 63 -0.81 -3.60 -16.50
CA ALA A 63 -1.82 -4.65 -16.59
C ALA A 63 -2.09 -5.11 -18.03
N LYS A 64 -2.08 -4.19 -19.01
CA LYS A 64 -2.20 -4.58 -20.44
C LYS A 64 -1.03 -5.46 -20.90
N ARG A 65 0.18 -5.16 -20.44
CA ARG A 65 1.38 -5.90 -20.83
C ARG A 65 1.49 -7.25 -20.12
N THR A 66 1.18 -7.29 -18.83
CA THR A 66 1.38 -8.49 -17.99
C THR A 66 0.15 -9.42 -17.97
N GLY A 67 -1.04 -8.91 -18.26
CA GLY A 67 -2.30 -9.61 -18.08
C GLY A 67 -2.75 -9.70 -16.62
N ALA A 68 -2.14 -8.92 -15.72
CA ALA A 68 -2.42 -8.92 -14.29
C ALA A 68 -3.90 -8.66 -13.98
N LEU A 69 -4.40 -9.32 -12.93
CA LEU A 69 -5.71 -9.05 -12.36
C LEU A 69 -5.63 -7.80 -11.46
N CYS A 70 -6.40 -6.75 -11.79
CA CYS A 70 -6.50 -5.54 -10.98
C CYS A 70 -7.55 -5.74 -9.89
N ILE A 71 -7.19 -5.45 -8.64
CA ILE A 71 -8.05 -5.58 -7.45
C ILE A 71 -8.18 -4.22 -6.79
N SER A 72 -9.41 -3.75 -6.60
CA SER A 72 -9.71 -2.47 -5.95
C SER A 72 -11.19 -2.40 -5.55
N ASN A 73 -11.64 -1.20 -5.13
CA ASN A 73 -13.07 -0.93 -4.95
C ASN A 73 -13.85 -1.04 -6.27
N ALA A 74 -15.18 -1.00 -6.21
CA ALA A 74 -16.04 -1.22 -7.38
C ALA A 74 -15.90 -0.12 -8.44
N GLU A 75 -15.72 1.13 -8.03
CA GLU A 75 -15.62 2.30 -8.91
C GLU A 75 -14.34 2.24 -9.74
N ILE A 76 -13.18 2.05 -9.11
CA ILE A 76 -11.89 1.89 -9.78
C ILE A 76 -11.90 0.63 -10.66
N SER A 77 -12.45 -0.48 -10.16
CA SER A 77 -12.55 -1.73 -10.93
C SER A 77 -13.41 -1.54 -12.20
N THR A 78 -14.47 -0.77 -12.11
CA THR A 78 -15.32 -0.44 -13.28
C THR A 78 -14.58 0.45 -14.28
N TRP A 79 -13.87 1.48 -13.77
CA TRP A 79 -13.08 2.38 -14.61
C TRP A 79 -11.96 1.62 -15.36
N LEU A 80 -11.27 0.68 -14.69
CA LEU A 80 -10.23 -0.16 -15.29
C LEU A 80 -10.82 -1.17 -16.29
N ARG A 81 -12.00 -1.75 -16.00
CA ARG A 81 -12.69 -2.65 -16.90
C ARG A 81 -13.08 -1.96 -18.21
N ASN A 82 -13.51 -0.70 -18.13
CA ASN A 82 -13.82 0.12 -19.30
C ASN A 82 -12.58 0.42 -20.17
N LYS A 83 -11.37 0.24 -19.62
CA LYS A 83 -10.09 0.31 -20.35
C LYS A 83 -9.62 -1.07 -20.87
N GLY A 84 -10.46 -2.11 -20.73
CA GLY A 84 -10.21 -3.46 -21.23
C GLY A 84 -9.36 -4.34 -20.30
N LEU A 85 -9.26 -4.01 -19.03
CA LEU A 85 -8.47 -4.77 -18.06
C LEU A 85 -9.31 -5.83 -17.32
N LYS A 86 -8.66 -6.89 -16.87
CA LYS A 86 -9.25 -7.85 -15.93
C LYS A 86 -9.33 -7.22 -14.54
N THR A 87 -10.47 -7.29 -13.90
CA THR A 87 -10.67 -6.69 -12.58
C THR A 87 -11.45 -7.58 -11.64
N HIS A 88 -11.14 -7.49 -10.34
CA HIS A 88 -11.96 -8.02 -9.25
C HIS A 88 -12.31 -6.87 -8.32
N ALA A 89 -13.60 -6.59 -8.17
CA ALA A 89 -14.10 -5.54 -7.30
C ALA A 89 -14.34 -6.08 -5.89
N GLN A 90 -13.81 -5.38 -4.90
CA GLN A 90 -14.11 -5.60 -3.49
C GLN A 90 -14.62 -4.31 -2.85
N HIS A 91 -15.15 -4.38 -1.63
CA HIS A 91 -15.50 -3.20 -0.84
C HIS A 91 -14.84 -3.26 0.53
N ILE A 92 -14.73 -2.09 1.18
CA ILE A 92 -14.25 -1.96 2.56
C ILE A 92 -15.05 -2.90 3.47
N GLY A 93 -14.31 -3.66 4.30
CA GLY A 93 -14.84 -4.70 5.18
C GLY A 93 -15.00 -6.07 4.52
N GLY A 94 -15.03 -6.15 3.19
CA GLY A 94 -15.09 -7.41 2.45
C GLY A 94 -13.71 -8.01 2.22
N GLY A 95 -13.63 -9.32 2.15
CA GLY A 95 -12.42 -10.05 1.83
C GLY A 95 -12.66 -11.20 0.85
N TYR A 96 -11.59 -11.65 0.19
CA TYR A 96 -11.63 -12.74 -0.78
C TYR A 96 -10.34 -13.56 -0.75
N HIS A 97 -10.45 -14.88 -1.00
CA HIS A 97 -9.32 -15.78 -1.10
C HIS A 97 -8.73 -15.80 -2.52
N TYR A 98 -7.45 -15.46 -2.61
CA TYR A 98 -6.64 -15.56 -3.81
C TYR A 98 -5.54 -16.62 -3.63
N PRO A 99 -4.81 -17.01 -4.68
CA PRO A 99 -3.65 -17.92 -4.56
C PRO A 99 -2.57 -17.41 -3.59
N PHE A 100 -2.46 -16.10 -3.40
CA PHE A 100 -1.51 -15.46 -2.49
C PHE A 100 -2.03 -15.26 -1.06
N GLY A 101 -3.26 -15.70 -0.75
CA GLY A 101 -3.84 -15.60 0.60
C GLY A 101 -5.21 -14.93 0.63
N TYR A 102 -5.63 -14.54 1.83
CA TYR A 102 -6.89 -13.82 2.07
C TYR A 102 -6.64 -12.32 2.10
N LEU A 103 -7.25 -11.58 1.18
CA LEU A 103 -7.14 -10.13 1.07
C LEU A 103 -8.45 -9.47 1.50
N LYS A 104 -8.39 -8.60 2.51
CA LYS A 104 -9.51 -7.80 3.00
C LYS A 104 -9.23 -6.31 2.74
N LEU A 105 -10.23 -5.57 2.26
CA LEU A 105 -10.16 -4.12 2.17
C LEU A 105 -10.53 -3.51 3.51
N THR A 106 -9.69 -2.59 3.99
CA THR A 106 -9.91 -1.83 5.23
C THR A 106 -10.26 -0.38 4.89
N GLN A 107 -10.82 0.33 5.87
CA GLN A 107 -11.06 1.77 5.76
C GLN A 107 -9.75 2.54 5.59
N ALA A 108 -9.82 3.66 4.86
CA ALA A 108 -8.84 4.72 4.83
C ALA A 108 -9.55 6.08 4.82
N LEU A 109 -9.00 7.08 5.51
CA LEU A 109 -9.55 8.44 5.55
C LEU A 109 -8.79 9.34 4.57
N HIS A 110 -9.26 9.37 3.33
CA HIS A 110 -8.62 10.12 2.24
C HIS A 110 -9.63 10.42 1.12
N GLY A 111 -9.19 11.09 0.06
CA GLY A 111 -9.95 11.27 -1.17
C GLY A 111 -9.69 10.15 -2.19
N SER A 112 -10.49 10.09 -3.25
CA SER A 112 -10.28 9.12 -4.34
C SER A 112 -10.93 9.64 -5.62
N SER A 113 -10.28 10.61 -6.29
CA SER A 113 -10.66 11.02 -7.65
C SER A 113 -9.77 10.30 -8.67
N LEU A 114 -10.38 9.84 -9.76
CA LEU A 114 -9.67 9.23 -10.87
C LEU A 114 -9.00 10.30 -11.77
N PRO A 115 -8.01 9.94 -12.60
CA PRO A 115 -7.30 10.92 -13.44
C PRO A 115 -8.17 11.72 -14.41
N ASP A 116 -9.35 11.20 -14.77
CA ASP A 116 -10.33 11.89 -15.60
C ASP A 116 -11.33 12.76 -14.80
N GLY A 117 -11.11 12.89 -13.49
CA GLY A 117 -11.94 13.66 -12.57
C GLY A 117 -13.19 12.90 -12.09
N SER A 118 -13.43 11.67 -12.52
CA SER A 118 -14.55 10.88 -12.03
C SER A 118 -14.30 10.36 -10.61
N TYR A 119 -15.38 10.02 -9.91
CA TYR A 119 -15.32 9.49 -8.55
C TYR A 119 -14.71 8.08 -8.52
N GLY A 120 -13.65 7.92 -7.75
CA GLY A 120 -12.91 6.65 -7.61
C GLY A 120 -13.36 5.78 -6.44
N GLY A 121 -14.53 6.02 -5.87
CA GLY A 121 -14.99 5.28 -4.68
C GLY A 121 -14.30 5.74 -3.39
N ASN A 122 -14.59 5.04 -2.29
CA ASN A 122 -13.89 5.29 -1.05
C ASN A 122 -12.47 4.69 -1.09
N PRO A 123 -11.45 5.43 -0.62
CA PRO A 123 -10.10 4.91 -0.48
C PRO A 123 -10.06 3.73 0.51
N ALA A 124 -9.15 2.81 0.29
CA ALA A 124 -9.02 1.62 1.11
C ALA A 124 -7.56 1.27 1.38
N GLY A 125 -7.28 0.71 2.56
CA GLY A 125 -6.07 -0.06 2.81
C GLY A 125 -6.30 -1.54 2.51
N PHE A 126 -5.23 -2.33 2.60
CA PHE A 126 -5.25 -3.78 2.41
C PHE A 126 -4.74 -4.49 3.66
N LEU A 127 -5.49 -5.47 4.13
CA LEU A 127 -5.05 -6.44 5.12
C LEU A 127 -4.95 -7.81 4.43
N LEU A 128 -3.72 -8.29 4.29
CA LEU A 128 -3.43 -9.58 3.67
C LEU A 128 -3.01 -10.59 4.75
N THR A 129 -3.67 -11.75 4.75
CA THR A 129 -3.19 -12.95 5.45
C THR A 129 -2.65 -13.92 4.40
N THR A 130 -1.35 -14.19 4.43
CA THR A 130 -0.70 -15.12 3.50
C THR A 130 -1.03 -16.58 3.84
N PRO A 131 -0.77 -17.56 2.94
CA PRO A 131 -1.03 -18.97 3.22
C PRO A 131 -0.22 -19.56 4.39
N ASP A 132 0.90 -18.93 4.77
CA ASP A 132 1.71 -19.26 5.96
C ASP A 132 1.42 -18.31 7.13
N GLU A 133 0.22 -17.74 7.17
CA GLU A 133 -0.35 -16.94 8.26
C GLU A 133 0.38 -15.62 8.58
N LYS A 134 1.20 -15.10 7.68
CA LYS A 134 1.75 -13.75 7.83
C LYS A 134 0.66 -12.72 7.62
N LYS A 135 0.59 -11.71 8.47
CA LYS A 135 -0.39 -10.64 8.39
C LYS A 135 0.27 -9.31 8.04
N ILE A 136 -0.09 -8.77 6.90
CA ILE A 136 0.50 -7.57 6.32
C ILE A 136 -0.61 -6.53 6.14
N TYR A 137 -0.44 -5.37 6.77
CA TYR A 137 -1.31 -4.22 6.58
C TYR A 137 -0.61 -3.16 5.73
N ILE A 138 -1.25 -2.75 4.64
CA ILE A 138 -0.83 -1.63 3.78
C ILE A 138 -1.92 -0.58 3.90
N ALA A 139 -1.61 0.55 4.55
CA ALA A 139 -2.62 1.55 4.89
C ALA A 139 -3.15 2.31 3.65
N GLY A 140 -2.33 2.42 2.59
CA GLY A 140 -2.57 3.39 1.53
C GLY A 140 -2.47 4.81 2.08
N ASP A 141 -3.07 5.77 1.39
CA ASP A 141 -3.16 7.14 1.89
C ASP A 141 -4.31 7.27 2.88
N THR A 142 -3.98 7.71 4.07
CA THR A 142 -4.96 7.87 5.15
C THR A 142 -4.52 8.88 6.19
N GLY A 143 -5.48 9.58 6.79
CA GLY A 143 -5.36 10.18 8.11
C GLY A 143 -5.42 9.13 9.21
N LEU A 144 -5.13 9.52 10.45
CA LEU A 144 -5.27 8.66 11.64
C LEU A 144 -6.76 8.41 11.94
N PHE A 145 -7.11 7.15 12.27
CA PHE A 145 -8.44 6.78 12.74
C PHE A 145 -8.40 5.70 13.82
N GLY A 146 -9.36 5.75 14.75
CA GLY A 146 -9.36 4.90 15.94
C GLY A 146 -9.48 3.40 15.64
N ASP A 147 -10.22 3.02 14.57
CA ASP A 147 -10.43 1.61 14.21
C ASP A 147 -9.16 0.91 13.68
N MET A 148 -8.04 1.63 13.54
CA MET A 148 -6.71 1.00 13.36
C MET A 148 -6.41 0.00 14.48
N GLN A 149 -6.98 0.19 15.68
CA GLN A 149 -6.87 -0.78 16.76
C GLN A 149 -7.46 -2.16 16.37
N LEU A 150 -8.61 -2.18 15.69
CA LEU A 150 -9.23 -3.42 15.24
C LEU A 150 -8.40 -4.16 14.17
N ILE A 151 -7.68 -3.39 13.34
CA ILE A 151 -6.72 -3.95 12.39
C ILE A 151 -5.52 -4.53 13.16
N GLY A 152 -5.05 -3.83 14.18
CA GLY A 152 -3.97 -4.28 15.06
C GLY A 152 -4.29 -5.57 15.83
N ASP A 153 -5.56 -5.77 16.24
CA ASP A 153 -6.03 -6.98 16.91
C ASP A 153 -5.88 -8.25 16.06
N GLU A 154 -5.69 -8.11 14.74
CA GLU A 154 -5.36 -9.22 13.86
C GLU A 154 -3.95 -9.78 14.10
N GLY A 155 -3.03 -9.03 14.72
CA GLY A 155 -1.65 -9.45 15.01
C GLY A 155 -0.72 -9.32 13.80
N LEU A 156 -0.37 -8.08 13.47
CA LEU A 156 0.38 -7.74 12.26
C LEU A 156 1.86 -8.11 12.32
N ASP A 157 2.36 -8.83 11.32
CA ASP A 157 3.79 -9.06 11.10
C ASP A 157 4.47 -7.84 10.46
N LEU A 158 3.72 -7.12 9.59
CA LEU A 158 4.18 -5.90 8.94
C LEU A 158 3.03 -4.89 8.82
N ALA A 159 3.30 -3.63 9.14
CA ALA A 159 2.48 -2.49 8.73
C ALA A 159 3.28 -1.58 7.79
N VAL A 160 2.65 -1.10 6.73
CA VAL A 160 3.19 -0.12 5.78
C VAL A 160 2.31 1.11 5.86
N ILE A 161 2.85 2.22 6.39
CA ILE A 161 2.05 3.41 6.72
C ILE A 161 2.68 4.70 6.20
N PRO A 162 1.86 5.67 5.76
CA PRO A 162 2.36 6.97 5.32
C PRO A 162 2.80 7.82 6.51
N ILE A 163 3.85 8.64 6.33
CA ILE A 163 4.34 9.59 7.33
C ILE A 163 4.57 11.00 6.74
N GLY A 164 4.14 11.25 5.50
CA GLY A 164 4.51 12.44 4.74
C GLY A 164 3.90 13.75 5.23
N ASP A 165 2.84 13.70 6.04
CA ASP A 165 2.04 14.86 6.41
C ASP A 165 1.34 15.51 5.21
N ASN A 166 0.74 16.68 5.37
CA ASN A 166 0.01 17.47 4.38
C ASN A 166 -1.11 16.72 3.63
N TYR A 167 -0.83 15.55 3.07
CA TYR A 167 -1.78 14.73 2.32
C TYR A 167 -2.23 13.48 3.07
N THR A 168 -1.42 13.01 4.02
CA THR A 168 -1.65 11.80 4.81
C THR A 168 -1.38 12.05 6.30
N MET A 169 -1.26 11.01 7.12
CA MET A 169 -0.73 11.15 8.48
C MET A 169 0.64 11.80 8.44
N GLY A 170 0.89 12.74 9.36
CA GLY A 170 2.22 13.21 9.68
C GLY A 170 2.94 12.28 10.67
N PRO A 171 4.22 12.54 11.00
CA PRO A 171 5.01 11.72 11.92
C PRO A 171 4.36 11.48 13.28
N GLU A 172 3.70 12.49 13.85
CA GLU A 172 3.04 12.40 15.15
C GLU A 172 1.86 11.43 15.13
N ASP A 173 0.96 11.60 14.16
CA ASP A 173 -0.21 10.73 13.99
C ASP A 173 0.22 9.30 13.64
N ALA A 174 1.28 9.15 12.85
CA ALA A 174 1.82 7.85 12.48
C ALA A 174 2.39 7.08 13.69
N ILE A 175 2.96 7.76 14.71
CA ILE A 175 3.34 7.12 15.97
C ILE A 175 2.10 6.60 16.71
N ILE A 176 1.02 7.39 16.75
CA ILE A 176 -0.26 6.94 17.34
C ILE A 176 -0.82 5.76 16.57
N ALA A 177 -0.76 5.79 15.23
CA ALA A 177 -1.17 4.67 14.38
C ALA A 177 -0.39 3.39 14.70
N VAL A 178 0.94 3.45 14.88
CA VAL A 178 1.76 2.30 15.29
C VAL A 178 1.31 1.76 16.65
N LYS A 179 1.00 2.63 17.61
CA LYS A 179 0.47 2.22 18.95
C LYS A 179 -0.88 1.50 18.84
N LEU A 180 -1.75 1.91 17.91
CA LEU A 180 -3.04 1.25 17.68
C LEU A 180 -2.87 -0.07 16.91
N LEU A 181 -2.02 -0.08 15.88
CA LEU A 181 -1.77 -1.23 15.00
C LEU A 181 -0.91 -2.31 15.68
N ARG A 182 0.01 -1.95 16.55
CA ARG A 182 0.93 -2.86 17.27
C ARG A 182 1.61 -3.89 16.36
N PRO A 183 2.19 -3.49 15.21
CA PRO A 183 2.85 -4.43 14.31
C PRO A 183 4.19 -4.89 14.90
N LYS A 184 4.66 -6.08 14.49
CA LYS A 184 6.05 -6.50 14.80
C LYS A 184 7.07 -5.62 14.08
N ARG A 185 6.79 -5.28 12.81
CA ARG A 185 7.63 -4.40 11.98
C ARG A 185 6.77 -3.35 11.29
N VAL A 186 7.34 -2.16 11.10
CA VAL A 186 6.69 -1.07 10.37
C VAL A 186 7.63 -0.45 9.34
N VAL A 187 7.12 -0.22 8.13
CA VAL A 187 7.83 0.49 7.05
C VAL A 187 7.14 1.82 6.82
N PRO A 188 7.83 2.96 7.03
CA PRO A 188 7.32 4.27 6.65
C PRO A 188 7.37 4.46 5.12
N VAL A 189 6.34 5.07 4.55
CA VAL A 189 6.21 5.35 3.12
C VAL A 189 5.57 6.70 2.87
N HIS A 190 5.39 7.09 1.61
CA HIS A 190 4.73 8.33 1.20
C HIS A 190 5.40 9.58 1.82
N TYR A 191 6.73 9.64 1.80
CA TYR A 191 7.54 10.77 2.27
C TYR A 191 8.72 11.03 1.32
N ASN A 192 9.29 12.24 1.38
CA ASN A 192 10.47 12.68 0.61
C ASN A 192 10.37 12.54 -0.93
N THR A 193 9.17 12.34 -1.47
CA THR A 193 8.95 12.37 -2.92
C THR A 193 8.94 13.81 -3.42
N TRP A 194 8.38 14.73 -2.65
CA TRP A 194 8.33 16.18 -2.91
C TRP A 194 8.60 16.95 -1.62
N GLU A 195 8.96 18.22 -1.75
CA GLU A 195 9.28 19.10 -0.62
C GLU A 195 8.16 19.19 0.43
N LEU A 196 6.89 19.24 -0.02
CA LEU A 196 5.73 19.31 0.88
C LEU A 196 5.55 18.09 1.80
N ILE A 197 6.12 16.96 1.44
CA ILE A 197 6.07 15.73 2.23
C ILE A 197 7.48 15.30 2.69
N ALA A 198 8.37 16.27 2.86
CA ALA A 198 9.72 16.01 3.34
C ALA A 198 9.68 15.70 4.85
N GLN A 199 10.22 14.54 5.23
CA GLN A 199 10.29 14.08 6.63
C GLN A 199 11.68 13.50 6.93
N ASP A 200 12.03 13.44 8.20
CA ASP A 200 13.20 12.71 8.71
C ASP A 200 12.75 11.31 9.18
N PRO A 201 12.91 10.26 8.37
CA PRO A 201 12.49 8.92 8.76
C PRO A 201 13.34 8.34 9.90
N GLN A 202 14.59 8.81 10.09
CA GLN A 202 15.42 8.34 11.18
C GLN A 202 14.93 8.90 12.52
N ALA A 203 14.64 10.19 12.59
CA ALA A 203 14.05 10.79 13.79
C ALA A 203 12.70 10.16 14.14
N TRP A 204 11.88 9.83 13.13
CA TRP A 204 10.63 9.11 13.34
C TRP A 204 10.87 7.68 13.87
N LYS A 205 11.81 6.94 13.28
CA LYS A 205 12.21 5.60 13.75
C LYS A 205 12.60 5.63 15.23
N ASP A 206 13.52 6.53 15.60
CA ASP A 206 14.04 6.61 16.97
C ASP A 206 12.91 6.81 17.99
N ARG A 207 11.90 7.60 17.62
CA ARG A 207 10.72 7.84 18.47
C ARG A 207 9.78 6.63 18.52
N VAL A 208 9.47 6.00 17.39
CA VAL A 208 8.60 4.81 17.36
C VAL A 208 9.19 3.70 18.22
N GLU A 209 10.49 3.41 18.05
CA GLU A 209 11.18 2.34 18.79
C GLU A 209 11.36 2.67 20.29
N ALA A 210 11.37 3.96 20.66
CA ALA A 210 11.36 4.38 22.06
C ALA A 210 9.97 4.28 22.72
N GLU A 211 8.89 4.39 21.93
CA GLU A 211 7.52 4.50 22.42
C GLU A 211 6.68 3.24 22.20
N THR A 212 7.18 2.26 21.43
CA THR A 212 6.46 1.01 21.05
C THR A 212 7.42 -0.17 20.96
N ASP A 213 6.89 -1.39 20.84
CA ASP A 213 7.68 -2.61 20.61
C ASP A 213 7.90 -2.90 19.11
N ALA A 214 7.48 -2.01 18.22
CA ALA A 214 7.60 -2.20 16.78
C ALA A 214 9.03 -1.91 16.29
N GLU A 215 9.60 -2.82 15.49
CA GLU A 215 10.85 -2.58 14.75
C GLU A 215 10.57 -1.72 13.51
N VAL A 216 11.23 -0.57 13.38
CA VAL A 216 11.09 0.29 12.19
C VAL A 216 12.12 -0.05 11.13
N ILE A 217 11.67 -0.39 9.94
CA ILE A 217 12.52 -0.71 8.80
C ILE A 217 12.46 0.43 7.78
N ILE A 218 13.50 1.24 7.72
CA ILE A 218 13.66 2.28 6.70
C ILE A 218 14.31 1.64 5.48
N LEU A 219 13.57 1.55 4.39
CA LEU A 219 14.05 1.04 3.11
C LEU A 219 14.44 2.20 2.18
N LYS A 220 15.41 1.97 1.32
CA LYS A 220 15.64 2.80 0.12
C LYS A 220 14.79 2.27 -1.03
N PRO A 221 14.39 3.12 -2.00
CA PRO A 221 13.69 2.66 -3.19
C PRO A 221 14.43 1.53 -3.90
N GLY A 222 13.74 0.40 -4.10
CA GLY A 222 14.28 -0.84 -4.66
C GLY A 222 14.78 -1.85 -3.62
N GLU A 223 14.91 -1.48 -2.34
CA GLU A 223 15.27 -2.44 -1.28
C GLU A 223 14.09 -3.31 -0.86
N SER A 224 14.40 -4.51 -0.36
CA SER A 224 13.43 -5.52 0.00
C SER A 224 13.61 -5.99 1.44
N LEU A 225 12.50 -6.43 2.04
CA LEU A 225 12.41 -7.03 3.37
C LEU A 225 11.78 -8.41 3.26
N SER A 226 12.43 -9.45 3.79
CA SER A 226 11.84 -10.78 3.98
C SER A 226 11.00 -10.84 5.26
N LEU A 227 9.82 -11.46 5.17
CA LEU A 227 8.89 -11.63 6.28
C LEU A 227 8.90 -13.06 6.83
#